data_39140a410752bbb0db96042cc7c4ef4c
#
_entry.id   39140a410752bbb0db96042cc7c4ef4c
#
_cell.length_a   1.000
_cell.length_b   1.000
_cell.length_c   1.000
_cell.angle_alpha   90.00
_cell.angle_beta   90.00
_cell.angle_gamma   90.00
#
_symmetry.space_group_name_H-M   'P 1'
#
loop_
_entity.id
_entity.type
_entity.pdbx_description
1 polymer ?
#
loop_
_entity_poly.entity_id
_entity_poly.type
_entity_poly.pdbx_seq_one_letter_code
_entity_poly.pdbx_strand_id
1 'polypeptide(L)'
;MDIGHIRTQSHDYIRHGTVTLFTALDYLEGRLISSIERQHRHQEWLDFLKKINRETPKHLQLHLIVDNYATHKHPKVKAWLEKHKRFHMHFTPTSSSWMNMVERFFRDITVYLRDGSFSSIRELESSITTFLALRNAQPTRYVWNAKGEDILNKIQRARVAMSTQA
;
A
#
# COMPACT_ATOMS: atom_id res chain seq x y z
N MET A 1 15.09 42.85 -28.26
CA MET A 1 15.60 41.84 -27.32
C MET A 1 14.43 40.89 -27.01
N ASP A 2 14.34 39.78 -27.74
CA ASP A 2 13.29 38.79 -27.56
C ASP A 2 13.67 37.86 -26.43
N ILE A 3 12.84 37.84 -25.39
CA ILE A 3 12.97 36.92 -24.26
C ILE A 3 12.44 35.59 -24.74
N GLY A 4 13.37 34.64 -24.93
CA GLY A 4 13.04 33.30 -25.40
C GLY A 4 12.04 32.57 -24.49
N HIS A 5 10.88 32.22 -25.05
CA HIS A 5 9.95 31.27 -24.46
C HIS A 5 10.61 29.90 -24.37
N ILE A 6 10.81 29.43 -23.15
CA ILE A 6 11.15 28.03 -22.88
C ILE A 6 9.98 27.19 -23.38
N ARG A 7 10.17 26.49 -24.50
CA ARG A 7 9.24 25.46 -24.96
C ARG A 7 9.25 24.32 -23.93
N THR A 8 8.22 24.25 -23.11
CA THR A 8 7.88 23.04 -22.38
C THR A 8 7.52 21.98 -23.42
N GLN A 9 8.40 21.01 -23.64
CA GLN A 9 8.03 19.81 -24.36
C GLN A 9 7.01 19.06 -23.50
N SER A 10 5.74 19.10 -23.92
CA SER A 10 4.75 18.13 -23.46
C SER A 10 5.17 16.78 -24.03
N HIS A 11 5.66 15.89 -23.19
CA HIS A 11 5.82 14.49 -23.58
C HIS A 11 4.40 13.94 -23.80
N ASP A 12 4.09 13.56 -25.03
CA ASP A 12 2.87 12.84 -25.36
C ASP A 12 2.88 11.51 -24.57
N TYR A 13 2.12 11.48 -23.48
CA TYR A 13 2.02 10.34 -22.61
C TYR A 13 0.88 9.44 -23.08
N ILE A 14 1.22 8.32 -23.71
CA ILE A 14 0.25 7.31 -24.11
C ILE A 14 -0.07 6.43 -22.88
N ARG A 15 -1.31 6.52 -22.39
CA ARG A 15 -1.78 5.72 -21.28
C ARG A 15 -2.28 4.36 -21.76
N HIS A 16 -1.54 3.28 -21.50
CA HIS A 16 -1.91 1.90 -21.85
C HIS A 16 -2.86 1.22 -20.84
N GLY A 17 -3.22 1.92 -19.76
CA GLY A 17 -4.09 1.43 -18.70
C GLY A 17 -3.47 1.55 -17.31
N THR A 18 -4.17 1.02 -16.31
CA THR A 18 -3.74 1.02 -14.92
C THR A 18 -3.96 -0.33 -14.28
N VAL A 19 -3.16 -0.65 -13.28
CA VAL A 19 -3.35 -1.80 -12.38
C VAL A 19 -3.28 -1.34 -10.94
N THR A 20 -3.92 -2.09 -10.05
CA THR A 20 -3.85 -1.89 -8.62
C THR A 20 -3.00 -2.99 -8.00
N LEU A 21 -1.99 -2.60 -7.23
CA LEU A 21 -1.19 -3.53 -6.44
C LEU A 21 -1.67 -3.51 -4.99
N PHE A 22 -2.25 -4.61 -4.54
CA PHE A 22 -2.48 -4.88 -3.11
C PHE A 22 -1.24 -5.56 -2.53
N THR A 23 -0.75 -5.07 -1.41
CA THR A 23 0.42 -5.65 -0.74
C THR A 23 0.26 -5.58 0.77
N ALA A 24 0.50 -6.71 1.43
CA ALA A 24 0.69 -6.80 2.87
C ALA A 24 2.15 -7.13 3.17
N LEU A 25 2.75 -6.37 4.07
CA LEU A 25 4.10 -6.58 4.58
C LEU A 25 4.02 -7.30 5.93
N ASP A 26 4.59 -8.50 6.00
CA ASP A 26 4.87 -9.11 7.29
C ASP A 26 6.00 -8.33 7.97
N TYR A 27 5.65 -7.65 9.05
CA TYR A 27 6.59 -6.79 9.77
C TYR A 27 7.74 -7.59 10.42
N LEU A 28 7.49 -8.83 10.83
CA LEU A 28 8.47 -9.65 11.53
C LEU A 28 9.50 -10.26 10.58
N GLU A 29 9.03 -10.76 9.44
CA GLU A 29 9.86 -11.49 8.48
C GLU A 29 10.28 -10.63 7.26
N GLY A 30 9.61 -9.52 7.00
CA GLY A 30 9.80 -8.70 5.80
C GLY A 30 9.22 -9.32 4.54
N ARG A 31 8.44 -10.39 4.66
CA ARG A 31 7.80 -11.08 3.55
C ARG A 31 6.59 -10.27 3.04
N LEU A 32 6.38 -10.32 1.74
CA LEU A 32 5.26 -9.67 1.05
C LEU A 32 4.23 -10.71 0.59
N ILE A 33 2.96 -10.44 0.88
CA ILE A 33 1.81 -11.09 0.25
C ILE A 33 1.19 -10.04 -0.66
N SER A 34 1.07 -10.32 -1.95
CA SER A 34 0.62 -9.32 -2.93
C SER A 34 -0.37 -9.89 -3.93
N SER A 35 -1.23 -9.02 -4.48
CA SER A 35 -2.15 -9.32 -5.57
C SER A 35 -2.20 -8.14 -6.54
N ILE A 36 -2.17 -8.41 -7.85
CA ILE A 36 -2.31 -7.39 -8.90
C ILE A 36 -3.72 -7.52 -9.46
N GLU A 37 -4.48 -6.44 -9.37
CA GLU A 37 -5.89 -6.39 -9.74
C GLU A 37 -6.16 -5.27 -10.73
N ARG A 38 -7.24 -5.39 -11.50
CA ARG A 38 -7.65 -4.34 -12.45
C ARG A 38 -8.32 -3.15 -11.77
N GLN A 39 -8.90 -3.35 -10.60
CA GLN A 39 -9.67 -2.35 -9.87
C GLN A 39 -9.37 -2.38 -8.38
N HIS A 40 -9.72 -1.29 -7.71
CA HIS A 40 -9.57 -1.13 -6.26
C HIS A 40 -10.95 -1.01 -5.60
N ARG A 41 -11.75 -2.06 -5.67
CA ARG A 41 -13.08 -2.12 -5.05
C ARG A 41 -13.06 -3.01 -3.80
N HIS A 42 -14.17 -3.07 -3.08
CA HIS A 42 -14.29 -3.94 -1.92
C HIS A 42 -14.20 -5.44 -2.26
N GLN A 43 -14.54 -5.84 -3.49
CA GLN A 43 -14.41 -7.23 -3.95
C GLN A 43 -12.94 -7.66 -4.01
N GLU A 44 -12.11 -6.90 -4.70
CA GLU A 44 -10.67 -7.16 -4.82
C GLU A 44 -10.00 -7.10 -3.45
N TRP A 45 -10.39 -6.15 -2.61
CA TRP A 45 -9.91 -6.08 -1.22
C TRP A 45 -10.29 -7.33 -0.42
N LEU A 46 -11.54 -7.79 -0.53
CA LEU A 46 -11.99 -9.00 0.15
C LEU A 46 -11.24 -10.25 -0.33
N ASP A 47 -11.00 -10.37 -1.64
CA ASP A 47 -10.22 -11.48 -2.20
C ASP A 47 -8.76 -11.43 -1.75
N PHE A 48 -8.21 -10.24 -1.58
CA PHE A 48 -6.89 -10.07 -0.99
C PHE A 48 -6.83 -10.50 0.49
N LEU A 49 -7.83 -10.17 1.30
CA LEU A 49 -7.94 -10.68 2.69
C LEU A 49 -8.04 -12.22 2.74
N LYS A 50 -8.79 -12.82 1.83
CA LYS A 50 -8.87 -14.28 1.68
C LYS A 50 -7.50 -14.87 1.31
N LYS A 51 -6.73 -14.19 0.45
CA LYS A 51 -5.36 -14.59 0.09
C LYS A 51 -4.46 -14.57 1.32
N ILE A 52 -4.45 -13.48 2.08
CA ILE A 52 -3.71 -13.39 3.35
C ILE A 52 -4.11 -14.54 4.28
N ASN A 53 -5.41 -14.83 4.39
CA ASN A 53 -5.88 -15.93 5.21
C ASN A 53 -5.36 -17.31 4.76
N ARG A 54 -5.21 -17.53 3.46
CA ARG A 54 -4.67 -18.80 2.92
C ARG A 54 -3.16 -18.92 3.14
N GLU A 55 -2.43 -17.82 2.96
CA GLU A 55 -0.95 -17.81 2.95
C GLU A 55 -0.33 -17.66 4.34
N THR A 56 -1.15 -17.44 5.37
CA THR A 56 -0.67 -17.32 6.75
C THR A 56 -1.06 -18.53 7.60
N PRO A 57 -0.20 -18.98 8.55
CA PRO A 57 -0.50 -20.09 9.44
C PRO A 57 -1.81 -19.88 10.22
N LYS A 58 -2.66 -20.91 10.28
CA LYS A 58 -4.02 -20.78 10.82
C LYS A 58 -4.10 -20.53 12.33
N HIS A 59 -3.07 -20.91 13.06
CA HIS A 59 -2.99 -20.72 14.51
C HIS A 59 -2.61 -19.31 14.94
N LEU A 60 -2.15 -18.46 14.00
CA LEU A 60 -1.72 -17.09 14.29
C LEU A 60 -2.91 -16.12 14.31
N GLN A 61 -2.89 -15.19 15.25
CA GLN A 61 -3.71 -13.99 15.21
C GLN A 61 -3.06 -12.98 14.27
N LEU A 62 -3.86 -12.31 13.45
CA LEU A 62 -3.38 -11.37 12.44
C LEU A 62 -3.81 -9.95 12.79
N HIS A 63 -2.85 -9.10 13.10
CA HIS A 63 -3.06 -7.67 13.32
C HIS A 63 -2.69 -6.91 12.05
N LEU A 64 -3.69 -6.40 11.33
CA LEU A 64 -3.49 -5.67 10.07
C LEU A 64 -3.58 -4.17 10.33
N ILE A 65 -2.49 -3.47 10.05
CA ILE A 65 -2.46 -2.00 10.01
C ILE A 65 -2.82 -1.59 8.59
N VAL A 66 -3.91 -0.86 8.43
CA VAL A 66 -4.46 -0.49 7.12
C VAL A 66 -4.84 0.99 7.07
N ASP A 67 -4.80 1.56 5.89
CA ASP A 67 -5.24 2.92 5.68
C ASP A 67 -6.75 3.06 5.87
N ASN A 68 -7.17 4.24 6.30
CA ASN A 68 -8.56 4.57 6.53
C ASN A 68 -9.32 4.82 5.21
N TYR A 69 -9.34 3.83 4.33
CA TYR A 69 -9.99 3.90 3.03
C TYR A 69 -11.39 3.27 3.06
N ALA A 70 -12.34 3.87 2.34
CA ALA A 70 -13.76 3.48 2.41
C ALA A 70 -14.03 2.02 2.04
N THR A 71 -13.32 1.48 1.04
CA THR A 71 -13.49 0.08 0.61
C THR A 71 -13.15 -0.93 1.70
N HIS A 72 -12.23 -0.56 2.61
CA HIS A 72 -11.85 -1.42 3.75
C HIS A 72 -12.96 -1.58 4.78
N LYS A 73 -13.91 -0.66 4.79
CA LYS A 73 -15.04 -0.61 5.75
C LYS A 73 -16.38 -1.04 5.14
N HIS A 74 -16.37 -1.58 3.93
CA HIS A 74 -17.58 -2.00 3.25
C HIS A 74 -18.32 -3.11 4.05
N PRO A 75 -19.68 -3.13 4.08
CA PRO A 75 -20.45 -4.13 4.86
C PRO A 75 -20.09 -5.57 4.58
N LYS A 76 -19.80 -5.94 3.32
CA LYS A 76 -19.38 -7.32 2.97
C LYS A 76 -18.01 -7.68 3.56
N VAL A 77 -17.09 -6.71 3.65
CA VAL A 77 -15.79 -6.89 4.31
C VAL A 77 -15.99 -7.09 5.81
N LYS A 78 -16.81 -6.27 6.45
CA LYS A 78 -17.14 -6.40 7.87
C LYS A 78 -17.75 -7.75 8.19
N ALA A 79 -18.74 -8.21 7.39
CA ALA A 79 -19.38 -9.50 7.56
C ALA A 79 -18.41 -10.67 7.42
N TRP A 80 -17.43 -10.56 6.53
CA TRP A 80 -16.37 -11.57 6.40
C TRP A 80 -15.44 -11.58 7.61
N LEU A 81 -15.02 -10.40 8.09
CA LEU A 81 -14.16 -10.25 9.27
C LEU A 81 -14.84 -10.78 10.54
N GLU A 82 -16.14 -10.59 10.70
CA GLU A 82 -16.92 -11.15 11.82
C GLU A 82 -16.84 -12.69 11.89
N LYS A 83 -16.72 -13.37 10.75
CA LYS A 83 -16.55 -14.82 10.65
C LYS A 83 -15.09 -15.27 10.80
N HIS A 84 -14.13 -14.35 10.67
CA HIS A 84 -12.70 -14.64 10.69
C HIS A 84 -12.02 -13.91 11.87
N LYS A 85 -12.35 -14.34 13.09
CA LYS A 85 -11.97 -13.69 14.36
C LYS A 85 -10.46 -13.55 14.59
N ARG A 86 -9.64 -14.27 13.83
CA ARG A 86 -8.18 -14.12 13.87
C ARG A 86 -7.68 -12.82 13.24
N PHE A 87 -8.53 -12.10 12.48
CA PHE A 87 -8.21 -10.83 11.84
C PHE A 87 -8.58 -9.65 12.74
N HIS A 88 -7.60 -8.85 13.11
CA HIS A 88 -7.75 -7.64 13.93
C HIS A 88 -7.33 -6.44 13.08
N MET A 89 -8.31 -5.61 12.68
CA MET A 89 -8.07 -4.46 11.81
C MET A 89 -7.75 -3.22 12.64
N HIS A 90 -6.63 -2.56 12.34
CA HIS A 90 -6.18 -1.32 12.94
C HIS A 90 -6.08 -0.26 11.86
N PHE A 91 -7.02 0.69 11.86
CA PHE A 91 -7.05 1.76 10.87
C PHE A 91 -6.12 2.90 11.28
N THR A 92 -5.24 3.34 10.36
CA THR A 92 -4.45 4.54 10.58
C THR A 92 -5.35 5.77 10.62
N PRO A 93 -5.01 6.80 11.41
CA PRO A 93 -5.72 8.08 11.36
C PRO A 93 -5.68 8.68 9.96
N THR A 94 -6.68 9.48 9.62
CA THR A 94 -6.70 10.22 8.34
C THR A 94 -5.41 11.03 8.17
N SER A 95 -4.84 11.02 6.97
CA SER A 95 -3.56 11.68 6.63
C SER A 95 -2.34 11.17 7.40
N SER A 96 -2.40 9.96 7.94
CA SER A 96 -1.31 9.33 8.70
C SER A 96 -0.79 8.04 8.05
N SER A 97 -0.80 7.96 6.73
CA SER A 97 -0.28 6.81 5.97
C SER A 97 1.19 6.48 6.32
N TRP A 98 1.98 7.49 6.73
CA TRP A 98 3.35 7.32 7.21
C TRP A 98 3.49 6.34 8.39
N MET A 99 2.40 6.06 9.11
CA MET A 99 2.35 5.04 10.16
C MET A 99 2.29 3.61 9.60
N ASN A 100 1.96 3.46 8.32
CA ASN A 100 1.89 2.16 7.66
C ASN A 100 3.25 1.83 7.03
N MET A 101 3.94 0.83 7.57
CA MET A 101 5.27 0.44 7.11
C MET A 101 5.31 -0.05 5.65
N VAL A 102 4.20 -0.53 5.11
CA VAL A 102 4.12 -0.94 3.70
C VAL A 102 4.36 0.22 2.73
N GLU A 103 4.18 1.48 3.17
CA GLU A 103 4.50 2.66 2.37
C GLU A 103 6.00 2.73 1.99
N ARG A 104 6.88 2.19 2.81
CA ARG A 104 8.31 2.08 2.49
C ARG A 104 8.54 1.12 1.33
N PHE A 105 7.84 0.00 1.32
CA PHE A 105 7.87 -0.92 0.18
C PHE A 105 7.32 -0.25 -1.09
N PHE A 106 6.21 0.50 -1.01
CA PHE A 106 5.67 1.22 -2.17
C PHE A 106 6.64 2.27 -2.71
N ARG A 107 7.43 2.89 -1.86
CA ARG A 107 8.53 3.77 -2.29
C ARG A 107 9.59 2.99 -3.07
N ASP A 108 10.02 1.83 -2.56
CA ASP A 108 11.05 1.02 -3.19
C ASP A 108 10.62 0.53 -4.57
N ILE A 109 9.39 -0.01 -4.71
CA ILE A 109 8.89 -0.45 -6.01
C ILE A 109 8.67 0.73 -6.96
N THR A 110 8.27 1.91 -6.46
CA THR A 110 8.14 3.11 -7.28
C THR A 110 9.48 3.54 -7.86
N VAL A 111 10.55 3.48 -7.09
CA VAL A 111 11.91 3.74 -7.58
C VAL A 111 12.31 2.73 -8.64
N TYR A 112 12.04 1.44 -8.42
CA TYR A 112 12.33 0.38 -9.39
C TYR A 112 11.59 0.57 -10.71
N LEU A 113 10.32 1.01 -10.67
CA LEU A 113 9.48 1.19 -11.87
C LEU A 113 9.67 2.55 -12.56
N ARG A 114 10.26 3.54 -11.87
CA ARG A 114 10.33 4.93 -12.35
C ARG A 114 11.01 5.08 -13.71
N ASP A 115 12.09 4.35 -13.92
CA ASP A 115 12.90 4.44 -15.13
C ASP A 115 12.45 3.41 -16.19
N GLY A 116 11.38 2.65 -15.90
CA GLY A 116 10.80 1.68 -16.80
C GLY A 116 9.88 2.35 -17.82
N SER A 117 9.97 1.88 -19.06
CA SER A 117 9.01 2.19 -20.12
C SER A 117 8.23 0.91 -20.42
N PHE A 118 6.92 0.95 -20.21
CA PHE A 118 6.06 -0.23 -20.36
C PHE A 118 5.12 -0.02 -21.55
N SER A 119 5.24 -0.88 -22.57
CA SER A 119 4.43 -0.83 -23.78
C SER A 119 3.03 -1.44 -23.58
N SER A 120 2.82 -2.17 -22.48
CA SER A 120 1.56 -2.82 -22.17
C SER A 120 1.37 -3.03 -20.65
N ILE A 121 0.12 -3.22 -20.24
CA ILE A 121 -0.20 -3.62 -18.86
C ILE A 121 0.47 -4.95 -18.51
N ARG A 122 0.54 -5.90 -19.41
CA ARG A 122 1.18 -7.20 -19.19
C ARG A 122 2.67 -7.05 -18.87
N GLU A 123 3.36 -6.15 -19.55
CA GLU A 123 4.77 -5.86 -19.28
C GLU A 123 4.97 -5.23 -17.90
N LEU A 124 4.10 -4.28 -17.51
CA LEU A 124 4.10 -3.70 -16.17
C LEU A 124 3.83 -4.76 -15.10
N GLU A 125 2.81 -5.60 -15.26
CA GLU A 125 2.47 -6.69 -14.34
C GLU A 125 3.63 -7.68 -14.18
N SER A 126 4.30 -8.03 -15.28
CA SER A 126 5.48 -8.90 -15.28
C SER A 126 6.64 -8.28 -14.50
N SER A 127 6.89 -7.00 -14.69
CA SER A 127 7.95 -6.26 -13.98
C SER A 127 7.66 -6.18 -12.48
N ILE A 128 6.43 -5.89 -12.09
CA ILE A 128 5.99 -5.90 -10.68
C ILE A 128 6.16 -7.29 -10.07
N THR A 129 5.72 -8.34 -10.77
CA THR A 129 5.82 -9.74 -10.30
C THR A 129 7.28 -10.15 -10.10
N THR A 130 8.17 -9.76 -11.01
CA THR A 130 9.62 -10.01 -10.88
C THR A 130 10.18 -9.31 -9.65
N PHE A 131 9.85 -8.04 -9.43
CA PHE A 131 10.30 -7.31 -8.26
C PHE A 131 9.83 -7.97 -6.95
N LEU A 132 8.56 -8.36 -6.87
CA LEU A 132 7.99 -9.05 -5.71
C LEU A 132 8.69 -10.38 -5.43
N ALA A 133 8.99 -11.17 -6.48
CA ALA A 133 9.70 -12.44 -6.35
C ALA A 133 11.12 -12.24 -5.82
N LEU A 134 11.86 -11.28 -6.36
CA LEU A 134 13.21 -10.93 -5.89
C LEU A 134 13.18 -10.45 -4.44
N ARG A 135 12.20 -9.64 -4.07
CA ARG A 135 12.04 -9.13 -2.72
C ARG A 135 11.72 -10.22 -1.70
N ASN A 136 10.88 -11.19 -2.07
CA ASN A 136 10.56 -12.34 -1.22
C ASN A 136 11.68 -13.38 -1.16
N ALA A 137 12.54 -13.47 -2.18
CA ALA A 137 13.75 -14.29 -2.14
C ALA A 137 14.79 -13.75 -1.12
N GLN A 138 14.82 -12.43 -0.95
CA GLN A 138 15.65 -11.74 0.05
C GLN A 138 14.78 -10.73 0.82
N PRO A 139 13.99 -11.18 1.81
CA PRO A 139 13.05 -10.33 2.54
C PRO A 139 13.77 -9.17 3.24
N THR A 140 13.20 -7.97 3.10
CA THR A 140 13.72 -6.77 3.75
C THR A 140 12.82 -6.39 4.91
N ARG A 141 13.36 -6.39 6.11
CA ARG A 141 12.68 -5.85 7.29
C ARG A 141 12.84 -4.34 7.34
N TYR A 142 11.71 -3.66 7.42
CA TYR A 142 11.70 -2.23 7.72
C TYR A 142 11.56 -2.04 9.22
N VAL A 143 12.40 -1.19 9.81
CA VAL A 143 12.43 -0.96 11.26
C VAL A 143 12.00 0.47 11.56
N TRP A 144 11.18 0.63 12.59
CA TRP A 144 10.86 1.94 13.15
C TRP A 144 12.05 2.48 13.94
N ASN A 145 12.57 3.63 13.52
CA ASN A 145 13.61 4.35 14.25
C ASN A 145 13.04 5.45 15.16
N ALA A 146 11.76 5.79 15.00
CA ALA A 146 11.11 6.81 15.82
C ALA A 146 10.72 6.24 17.18
N LYS A 147 11.00 7.01 18.26
CA LYS A 147 10.53 6.68 19.59
C LYS A 147 9.01 6.81 19.68
N GLY A 148 8.37 6.01 20.55
CA GLY A 148 6.91 6.02 20.71
C GLY A 148 6.35 7.42 21.05
N GLU A 149 7.07 8.20 21.86
CA GLU A 149 6.71 9.59 22.18
C GLU A 149 6.68 10.51 20.95
N ASP A 150 7.64 10.38 20.03
CA ASP A 150 7.68 11.16 18.79
C ASP A 150 6.48 10.86 17.91
N ILE A 151 6.06 9.60 17.89
CA ILE A 151 4.87 9.15 17.16
C ILE A 151 3.61 9.75 17.77
N LEU A 152 3.45 9.66 19.09
CA LEU A 152 2.32 10.23 19.82
C LEU A 152 2.23 11.76 19.63
N ASN A 153 3.35 12.46 19.71
CA ASN A 153 3.42 13.90 19.48
C ASN A 153 3.03 14.29 18.05
N LYS A 154 3.40 13.49 17.05
CA LYS A 154 2.96 13.71 15.66
C LYS A 154 1.46 13.50 15.48
N ILE A 155 0.90 12.46 16.10
CA ILE A 155 -0.55 12.18 16.08
C ILE A 155 -1.30 13.33 16.74
N GLN A 156 -0.83 13.82 17.88
CA GLN A 156 -1.47 14.91 18.62
C GLN A 156 -1.46 16.22 17.83
N ARG A 157 -0.33 16.56 17.19
CA ARG A 157 -0.23 17.72 16.28
C ARG A 157 -1.18 17.62 15.10
N ALA A 158 -1.30 16.44 14.48
CA ALA A 158 -2.22 16.21 13.37
C ALA A 158 -3.69 16.41 13.80
N ARG A 159 -4.07 15.92 14.99
CA ARG A 159 -5.42 16.13 15.56
C ARG A 159 -5.74 17.61 15.79
N VAL A 160 -4.80 18.34 16.37
CA VAL A 160 -4.97 19.79 16.63
C VAL A 160 -5.12 20.55 15.31
N ALA A 161 -4.29 20.27 14.31
CA ALA A 161 -4.37 20.91 12.98
C ALA A 161 -5.72 20.66 12.29
N MET A 162 -6.30 19.48 12.47
CA MET A 162 -7.63 19.15 11.92
C MET A 162 -8.77 19.86 12.66
N SER A 163 -8.66 20.07 13.98
CA SER A 163 -9.67 20.78 14.77
C SER A 163 -9.66 22.29 14.56
N THR A 164 -8.56 22.85 14.05
CA THR A 164 -8.43 24.30 13.77
C THR A 164 -8.95 24.67 12.36
N GLN A 165 -9.21 23.69 11.49
CA GLN A 165 -9.76 23.87 10.14
C GLN A 165 -11.28 23.60 10.07
N ALA A 166 -11.92 23.23 11.14
CA ALA A 166 -13.36 23.03 11.29
C ALA A 166 -14.00 24.24 11.99
#